data_d78868b68970b5161fd440ddbf97c73f
#
_entry.id   d78868b68970b5161fd440ddbf97c73f
#
_cell.length_a   1.000
_cell.length_b   1.000
_cell.length_c   1.000
_cell.angle_alpha   90.00
_cell.angle_beta   90.00
_cell.angle_gamma   90.00
#
_symmetry.space_group_name_H-M   'P 1'
#
loop_
_entity.id
_entity.type
_entity.pdbx_description
1 polymer ?
#
loop_
_entity_poly.entity_id
_entity_poly.type
_entity_poly.pdbx_seq_one_letter_code
_entity_poly.pdbx_strand_id
1 'polypeptide(L)'
;MTKINASGEKNEGLPDLIDKNFLFGVKIVKTVVAKKESVDRKWYVVDAAGQVLGRLASNIAFRLRGKHKPTYTPHVDTGDFIVVVNADKIVLTGKKWKDKLYYRHSGYTGGLKSITAKDLLRKSPTDLIRFAVKGMLPKNRLGNKLIKKLKIYTGSDHPHTAQRPESLEN
;
A
#
# COMPACT_ATOMS: atom_id res chain seq x y z
N MET A 1 56.76 -3.79 -19.50
CA MET A 1 57.53 -4.95 -20.04
C MET A 1 56.51 -5.92 -20.63
N THR A 2 56.37 -5.86 -21.93
CA THR A 2 55.42 -6.66 -22.72
C THR A 2 56.10 -8.00 -23.06
N LYS A 3 55.54 -9.10 -22.60
CA LYS A 3 56.04 -10.44 -22.94
C LYS A 3 55.56 -10.81 -24.34
N ILE A 4 56.50 -10.98 -25.28
CA ILE A 4 56.29 -11.43 -26.65
C ILE A 4 56.53 -12.95 -26.67
N ASN A 5 55.59 -13.74 -27.18
CA ASN A 5 55.77 -15.16 -27.38
C ASN A 5 56.48 -15.43 -28.71
N ALA A 6 57.17 -16.60 -28.80
CA ALA A 6 58.09 -16.95 -29.88
C ALA A 6 57.52 -17.08 -31.31
N SER A 7 56.23 -16.81 -31.52
CA SER A 7 55.52 -16.85 -32.81
C SER A 7 55.05 -15.47 -33.30
N GLY A 8 55.42 -14.36 -32.64
CA GLY A 8 55.17 -13.00 -33.17
C GLY A 8 53.71 -12.55 -33.29
N GLU A 9 52.78 -13.32 -32.77
CA GLU A 9 51.36 -12.94 -32.78
C GLU A 9 51.02 -12.10 -31.57
N LYS A 10 50.47 -10.92 -31.77
CA LYS A 10 49.89 -10.06 -30.75
C LYS A 10 48.63 -10.77 -30.21
N ASN A 11 48.67 -11.28 -28.99
CA ASN A 11 47.47 -11.64 -28.30
C ASN A 11 46.63 -10.38 -28.12
N GLU A 12 45.69 -10.14 -29.04
CA GLU A 12 44.57 -9.24 -28.79
C GLU A 12 43.78 -9.85 -27.66
N GLY A 13 43.80 -9.17 -26.54
CA GLY A 13 43.09 -9.62 -25.32
C GLY A 13 41.62 -9.89 -25.64
N LEU A 14 41.20 -11.12 -25.43
CA LEU A 14 39.78 -11.44 -25.38
C LEU A 14 39.15 -10.46 -24.37
N PRO A 15 38.02 -9.82 -24.73
CA PRO A 15 37.33 -8.98 -23.80
C PRO A 15 36.90 -9.82 -22.58
N ASP A 16 37.33 -9.40 -21.37
CA ASP A 16 36.95 -9.96 -20.06
C ASP A 16 35.45 -9.78 -19.72
N LEU A 17 34.60 -9.85 -20.73
CA LEU A 17 33.15 -9.72 -20.63
C LEU A 17 32.43 -11.01 -21.03
N ILE A 18 32.92 -12.15 -20.56
CA ILE A 18 32.05 -13.30 -20.46
C ILE A 18 31.23 -13.09 -19.18
N ASP A 19 30.05 -12.49 -19.37
CA ASP A 19 29.03 -12.40 -18.34
C ASP A 19 28.87 -13.80 -17.72
N LYS A 20 29.35 -13.99 -16.49
CA LYS A 20 29.26 -15.25 -15.74
C LYS A 20 27.80 -15.70 -15.51
N ASN A 21 26.83 -14.95 -16.03
CA ASN A 21 25.39 -15.23 -16.00
C ASN A 21 24.85 -15.91 -17.28
N PHE A 22 25.74 -16.21 -18.27
CA PHE A 22 25.34 -16.84 -19.53
C PHE A 22 25.84 -18.30 -19.60
N LEU A 23 25.37 -19.12 -18.67
CA LEU A 23 25.50 -20.59 -18.79
C LEU A 23 24.19 -21.10 -19.38
N PHE A 24 24.28 -21.75 -20.54
CA PHE A 24 23.16 -22.43 -21.25
C PHE A 24 22.05 -21.55 -21.83
N GLY A 25 22.31 -20.35 -22.31
CA GLY A 25 21.31 -19.54 -23.02
C GLY A 25 20.11 -19.10 -22.16
N VAL A 26 20.12 -19.35 -20.86
CA VAL A 26 19.08 -18.93 -19.93
C VAL A 26 19.53 -17.66 -19.24
N LYS A 27 18.88 -16.54 -19.55
CA LYS A 27 19.04 -15.29 -18.83
C LYS A 27 18.49 -15.46 -17.41
N ILE A 28 19.36 -15.62 -16.42
CA ILE A 28 18.94 -15.72 -15.02
C ILE A 28 18.42 -14.34 -14.58
N VAL A 29 17.10 -14.20 -14.58
CA VAL A 29 16.43 -13.00 -14.05
C VAL A 29 16.46 -13.09 -12.53
N LYS A 30 17.31 -12.29 -11.88
CA LYS A 30 17.29 -12.17 -10.41
C LYS A 30 15.99 -11.51 -9.96
N THR A 31 15.27 -12.18 -9.07
CA THR A 31 14.10 -11.58 -8.43
C THR A 31 14.53 -10.39 -7.57
N VAL A 32 13.97 -9.21 -7.86
CA VAL A 32 14.26 -8.00 -7.09
C VAL A 32 13.48 -8.05 -5.79
N VAL A 33 14.18 -8.08 -4.66
CA VAL A 33 13.61 -7.95 -3.32
C VAL A 33 13.79 -6.52 -2.85
N ALA A 34 12.69 -5.84 -2.52
CA ALA A 34 12.74 -4.47 -2.03
C ALA A 34 13.48 -4.38 -0.69
N LYS A 35 14.44 -3.46 -0.59
CA LYS A 35 15.08 -3.09 0.69
C LYS A 35 14.31 -1.92 1.30
N LYS A 36 14.21 -1.88 2.63
CA LYS A 36 13.46 -0.85 3.36
C LYS A 36 13.95 0.58 3.07
N GLU A 37 15.24 0.73 2.78
CA GLU A 37 15.90 2.01 2.53
C GLU A 37 15.69 2.50 1.09
N SER A 38 15.47 1.58 0.13
CA SER A 38 15.33 1.90 -1.31
C SER A 38 13.88 2.08 -1.76
N VAL A 39 12.92 2.12 -0.83
CA VAL A 39 11.50 2.25 -1.18
C VAL A 39 11.09 3.71 -1.25
N ASP A 40 10.75 4.19 -2.44
CA ASP A 40 10.10 5.49 -2.63
C ASP A 40 8.62 5.40 -2.24
N ARG A 41 8.20 6.32 -1.34
CA ARG A 41 6.84 6.42 -0.85
C ARG A 41 6.23 7.73 -1.29
N LYS A 42 5.15 7.65 -2.05
CA LYS A 42 4.39 8.81 -2.50
C LYS A 42 3.21 9.10 -1.59
N TRP A 43 2.68 10.30 -1.70
CA TRP A 43 1.45 10.72 -1.04
C TRP A 43 0.34 10.88 -2.07
N TYR A 44 -0.84 10.34 -1.74
CA TYR A 44 -2.02 10.42 -2.57
C TYR A 44 -3.21 10.97 -1.81
N VAL A 45 -4.01 11.80 -2.47
CA VAL A 45 -5.33 12.25 -1.99
C VAL A 45 -6.41 11.50 -2.74
N VAL A 46 -7.41 11.04 -2.00
CA VAL A 46 -8.60 10.35 -2.53
C VAL A 46 -9.84 11.05 -1.99
N ASP A 47 -10.74 11.45 -2.87
CA ASP A 47 -12.04 11.95 -2.47
C ASP A 47 -13.02 10.80 -2.25
N ALA A 48 -13.61 10.72 -1.06
CA ALA A 48 -14.59 9.70 -0.70
C ALA A 48 -16.04 10.09 -1.07
N ALA A 49 -16.29 11.33 -1.53
CA ALA A 49 -17.62 11.80 -1.83
C ALA A 49 -18.31 10.94 -2.91
N GLY A 50 -19.49 10.40 -2.59
CA GLY A 50 -20.27 9.57 -3.51
C GLY A 50 -19.68 8.17 -3.80
N GLN A 51 -18.52 7.84 -3.25
CA GLN A 51 -17.90 6.54 -3.48
C GLN A 51 -18.47 5.44 -2.58
N VAL A 52 -18.55 4.23 -3.12
CA VAL A 52 -18.99 3.05 -2.35
C VAL A 52 -17.86 2.59 -1.42
N LEU A 53 -18.15 2.54 -0.11
CA LEU A 53 -17.19 2.20 0.95
C LEU A 53 -16.31 0.98 0.62
N GLY A 54 -16.91 -0.12 0.13
CA GLY A 54 -16.16 -1.37 -0.11
C GLY A 54 -15.13 -1.23 -1.24
N ARG A 55 -15.53 -0.58 -2.34
CA ARG A 55 -14.66 -0.35 -3.50
C ARG A 55 -13.52 0.61 -3.14
N LEU A 56 -13.85 1.73 -2.50
CA LEU A 56 -12.87 2.67 -1.99
C LEU A 56 -11.87 1.99 -1.05
N ALA A 57 -12.35 1.24 -0.05
CA ALA A 57 -11.49 0.57 0.92
C ALA A 57 -10.56 -0.47 0.28
N SER A 58 -11.00 -1.19 -0.76
CA SER A 58 -10.15 -2.16 -1.47
C SER A 58 -9.03 -1.48 -2.25
N ASN A 59 -9.32 -0.37 -2.95
CA ASN A 59 -8.31 0.41 -3.66
C ASN A 59 -7.27 1.02 -2.69
N ILE A 60 -7.74 1.57 -1.58
CA ILE A 60 -6.87 2.09 -0.52
C ILE A 60 -5.98 0.98 0.05
N ALA A 61 -6.54 -0.17 0.41
CA ALA A 61 -5.78 -1.29 0.96
C ALA A 61 -4.74 -1.84 -0.01
N PHE A 62 -5.07 -1.91 -1.31
CA PHE A 62 -4.17 -2.33 -2.38
C PHE A 62 -2.93 -1.43 -2.47
N ARG A 63 -3.13 -0.10 -2.41
CA ARG A 63 -2.04 0.89 -2.47
C ARG A 63 -1.25 0.99 -1.17
N LEU A 64 -1.90 0.96 -0.01
CA LEU A 64 -1.24 0.94 1.29
C LEU A 64 -0.30 -0.26 1.44
N ARG A 65 -0.67 -1.39 0.86
CA ARG A 65 0.15 -2.59 0.84
C ARG A 65 1.27 -2.53 -0.20
N GLY A 66 1.16 -1.64 -1.20
CA GLY A 66 2.15 -1.48 -2.27
C GLY A 66 2.02 -2.48 -3.40
N LYS A 67 0.87 -3.15 -3.54
CA LYS A 67 0.65 -4.18 -4.58
C LYS A 67 0.63 -3.62 -6.01
N HIS A 68 0.50 -2.31 -6.18
CA HIS A 68 0.56 -1.61 -7.48
C HIS A 68 2.01 -1.45 -7.99
N LYS A 69 3.01 -1.63 -7.12
CA LYS A 69 4.43 -1.47 -7.48
C LYS A 69 5.03 -2.80 -7.95
N PRO A 70 5.85 -2.81 -9.01
CA PRO A 70 6.52 -4.04 -9.45
C PRO A 70 7.51 -4.59 -8.42
N THR A 71 8.01 -3.71 -7.54
CA THR A 71 8.94 -4.06 -6.44
C THR A 71 8.23 -4.59 -5.19
N TYR A 72 6.93 -4.91 -5.30
CA TYR A 72 6.16 -5.40 -4.16
C TYR A 72 6.81 -6.62 -3.50
N THR A 73 7.06 -6.52 -2.20
CA THR A 73 7.61 -7.61 -1.38
C THR A 73 6.74 -7.80 -0.13
N PRO A 74 6.21 -9.02 0.15
CA PRO A 74 5.20 -9.23 1.19
C PRO A 74 5.63 -8.86 2.61
N HIS A 75 6.91 -8.96 2.94
CA HIS A 75 7.46 -8.70 4.27
C HIS A 75 8.02 -7.28 4.43
N VAL A 76 8.12 -6.50 3.35
CA VAL A 76 8.61 -5.12 3.36
C VAL A 76 7.43 -4.16 3.15
N ASP A 77 7.48 -3.01 3.84
CA ASP A 77 6.53 -1.92 3.63
C ASP A 77 6.89 -1.11 2.40
N THR A 78 6.32 -1.49 1.24
CA THR A 78 6.50 -0.81 -0.05
C THR A 78 5.37 0.16 -0.39
N GLY A 79 4.32 0.22 0.44
CA GLY A 79 3.12 1.01 0.18
C GLY A 79 3.29 2.51 0.38
N ASP A 80 2.34 3.27 -0.14
CA ASP A 80 2.31 4.73 -0.14
C ASP A 80 1.45 5.30 1.00
N PHE A 81 1.53 6.62 1.20
CA PHE A 81 0.66 7.33 2.12
C PHE A 81 -0.62 7.74 1.42
N ILE A 82 -1.76 7.59 2.10
CA ILE A 82 -3.07 7.94 1.54
C ILE A 82 -3.80 8.88 2.49
N VAL A 83 -4.25 9.98 1.93
CA VAL A 83 -5.12 10.97 2.57
C VAL A 83 -6.51 10.82 1.97
N VAL A 84 -7.51 10.55 2.78
CA VAL A 84 -8.92 10.47 2.35
C VAL A 84 -9.64 11.70 2.86
N VAL A 85 -10.32 12.41 1.96
CA VAL A 85 -11.13 13.59 2.25
C VAL A 85 -12.62 13.28 2.08
N ASN A 86 -13.50 14.12 2.60
CA ASN A 86 -14.95 13.99 2.54
C ASN A 86 -15.48 12.64 3.07
N ALA A 87 -14.92 12.15 4.17
CA ALA A 87 -15.29 10.83 4.72
C ALA A 87 -16.77 10.75 5.19
N ASP A 88 -17.42 11.87 5.42
CA ASP A 88 -18.83 12.00 5.78
C ASP A 88 -19.78 11.69 4.61
N LYS A 89 -19.33 11.90 3.36
CA LYS A 89 -20.14 11.77 2.13
C LYS A 89 -20.03 10.38 1.47
N ILE A 90 -19.52 9.39 2.19
CA ILE A 90 -19.35 8.04 1.68
C ILE A 90 -20.69 7.32 1.54
N VAL A 91 -20.81 6.42 0.56
CA VAL A 91 -22.04 5.70 0.25
C VAL A 91 -21.92 4.23 0.62
N LEU A 92 -23.00 3.69 1.21
CA LEU A 92 -23.21 2.25 1.39
C LEU A 92 -24.38 1.79 0.54
N THR A 93 -24.24 0.69 -0.18
CA THR A 93 -25.27 0.15 -1.07
C THR A 93 -26.29 -0.71 -0.30
N GLY A 94 -27.55 -0.71 -0.78
CA GLY A 94 -28.62 -1.51 -0.20
C GLY A 94 -28.96 -1.11 1.23
N LYS A 95 -29.43 -2.07 2.04
CA LYS A 95 -29.89 -1.85 3.42
C LYS A 95 -28.75 -1.75 4.45
N LYS A 96 -27.47 -1.70 4.02
CA LYS A 96 -26.28 -1.75 4.90
C LYS A 96 -26.23 -0.64 5.94
N TRP A 97 -26.86 0.50 5.70
CA TRP A 97 -26.92 1.58 6.69
C TRP A 97 -27.61 1.14 7.99
N LYS A 98 -28.63 0.29 7.89
CA LYS A 98 -29.40 -0.22 9.05
C LYS A 98 -28.87 -1.57 9.53
N ASP A 99 -28.57 -2.48 8.60
CA ASP A 99 -28.29 -3.89 8.92
C ASP A 99 -26.81 -4.15 9.25
N LYS A 100 -25.88 -3.30 8.78
CA LYS A 100 -24.47 -3.51 9.07
C LYS A 100 -24.14 -3.07 10.48
N LEU A 101 -23.78 -4.04 11.33
CA LEU A 101 -23.37 -3.83 12.71
C LEU A 101 -21.86 -3.91 12.87
N TYR A 102 -21.31 -3.03 13.68
CA TYR A 102 -19.93 -3.04 14.14
C TYR A 102 -19.91 -3.43 15.60
N TYR A 103 -19.14 -4.46 15.92
CA TYR A 103 -19.06 -5.00 17.27
C TYR A 103 -17.78 -4.59 17.96
N ARG A 104 -17.86 -4.27 19.25
CA ARG A 104 -16.75 -4.05 20.15
C ARG A 104 -17.00 -4.79 21.45
N HIS A 105 -15.99 -5.48 21.96
CA HIS A 105 -16.05 -6.18 23.24
C HIS A 105 -15.19 -5.47 24.28
N SER A 106 -15.70 -5.30 25.49
CA SER A 106 -14.98 -4.62 26.58
C SER A 106 -13.97 -5.52 27.32
N GLY A 107 -14.00 -6.83 27.09
CA GLY A 107 -13.20 -7.83 27.80
C GLY A 107 -13.92 -8.50 28.97
N TYR A 108 -15.06 -7.97 29.42
CA TYR A 108 -15.84 -8.51 30.54
C TYR A 108 -17.02 -9.33 30.05
N THR A 109 -17.53 -10.27 30.88
CA THR A 109 -18.73 -11.08 30.61
C THR A 109 -19.90 -10.16 30.26
N GLY A 110 -20.63 -10.43 29.17
CA GLY A 110 -21.72 -9.57 28.69
C GLY A 110 -21.27 -8.24 28.04
N GLY A 111 -19.99 -8.00 27.89
CA GLY A 111 -19.41 -6.73 27.41
C GLY A 111 -19.46 -6.49 25.90
N LEU A 112 -20.29 -7.21 25.13
CA LEU A 112 -20.47 -6.99 23.70
C LEU A 112 -21.30 -5.73 23.45
N LYS A 113 -20.72 -4.77 22.73
CA LYS A 113 -21.41 -3.56 22.28
C LYS A 113 -21.52 -3.58 20.75
N SER A 114 -22.69 -3.22 20.22
CA SER A 114 -22.95 -3.11 18.79
C SER A 114 -23.36 -1.69 18.43
N ILE A 115 -22.99 -1.24 17.24
CA ILE A 115 -23.41 0.05 16.69
C ILE A 115 -23.72 -0.13 15.21
N THR A 116 -24.77 0.52 14.69
CA THR A 116 -25.11 0.47 13.26
C THR A 116 -24.13 1.32 12.45
N ALA A 117 -24.02 1.03 11.15
CA ALA A 117 -23.16 1.83 10.25
C ALA A 117 -23.62 3.30 10.22
N LYS A 118 -24.93 3.56 10.28
CA LYS A 118 -25.50 4.91 10.31
C LYS A 118 -25.10 5.69 11.56
N ASP A 119 -25.17 5.04 12.72
CA ASP A 119 -24.82 5.69 14.00
C ASP A 119 -23.31 5.86 14.13
N LEU A 120 -22.53 4.92 13.59
CA LEU A 120 -21.08 5.04 13.53
C LEU A 120 -20.65 6.23 12.66
N LEU A 121 -21.30 6.44 11.49
CA LEU A 121 -21.02 7.60 10.65
C LEU A 121 -21.30 8.91 11.37
N ARG A 122 -22.40 9.01 12.11
CA ARG A 122 -22.74 10.20 12.90
C ARG A 122 -21.74 10.48 14.02
N LYS A 123 -21.25 9.42 14.68
CA LYS A 123 -20.34 9.52 15.81
C LYS A 123 -18.89 9.79 15.36
N SER A 124 -18.43 9.04 14.38
CA SER A 124 -17.04 9.06 13.92
C SER A 124 -16.95 8.64 12.44
N PRO A 125 -17.15 9.57 11.49
CA PRO A 125 -17.11 9.25 10.04
C PRO A 125 -15.81 8.59 9.61
N THR A 126 -14.69 9.00 10.22
CA THR A 126 -13.35 8.48 9.91
C THR A 126 -13.20 7.01 10.27
N ASP A 127 -13.88 6.54 11.33
CA ASP A 127 -13.74 5.16 11.79
C ASP A 127 -14.42 4.16 10.85
N LEU A 128 -15.48 4.57 10.15
CA LEU A 128 -16.17 3.74 9.16
C LEU A 128 -15.20 3.27 8.07
N ILE A 129 -14.44 4.20 7.48
CA ILE A 129 -13.44 3.89 6.46
C ILE A 129 -12.26 3.13 7.08
N ARG A 130 -11.79 3.56 8.25
CA ARG A 130 -10.67 2.92 8.94
C ARG A 130 -10.95 1.45 9.24
N PHE A 131 -12.13 1.09 9.73
CA PHE A 131 -12.51 -0.29 9.99
C PHE A 131 -12.60 -1.12 8.72
N ALA A 132 -13.13 -0.55 7.63
CA ALA A 132 -13.19 -1.23 6.34
C ALA A 132 -11.79 -1.55 5.81
N VAL A 133 -10.89 -0.57 5.79
CA VAL A 133 -9.50 -0.75 5.32
C VAL A 133 -8.73 -1.67 6.26
N LYS A 134 -8.86 -1.53 7.59
CA LYS A 134 -8.20 -2.39 8.58
C LYS A 134 -8.58 -3.85 8.41
N GLY A 135 -9.85 -4.13 8.08
CA GLY A 135 -10.32 -5.49 7.79
C GLY A 135 -9.71 -6.12 6.54
N MET A 136 -9.27 -5.30 5.57
CA MET A 136 -8.65 -5.73 4.32
C MET A 136 -7.12 -5.82 4.38
N LEU A 137 -6.49 -5.24 5.40
CA LEU A 137 -5.06 -5.32 5.63
C LEU A 137 -4.69 -6.60 6.42
N PRO A 138 -3.47 -7.11 6.29
CA PRO A 138 -3.01 -8.28 7.06
C PRO A 138 -3.03 -7.98 8.57
N LYS A 139 -3.45 -8.97 9.36
CA LYS A 139 -3.56 -8.87 10.83
C LYS A 139 -2.23 -9.19 11.54
N ASN A 140 -1.17 -8.47 11.15
CA ASN A 140 0.18 -8.66 11.70
C ASN A 140 0.83 -7.31 12.07
N ARG A 141 2.07 -7.36 12.56
CA ARG A 141 2.84 -6.14 12.92
C ARG A 141 3.00 -5.19 11.73
N LEU A 142 3.18 -5.73 10.51
CA LEU A 142 3.27 -4.92 9.29
C LEU A 142 1.94 -4.23 9.00
N GLY A 143 0.79 -4.93 9.07
CA GLY A 143 -0.53 -4.34 8.88
C GLY A 143 -0.83 -3.18 9.83
N ASN A 144 -0.38 -3.29 11.10
CA ASN A 144 -0.51 -2.19 12.07
C ASN A 144 0.38 -0.98 11.73
N LYS A 145 1.50 -1.16 11.00
CA LYS A 145 2.29 -0.05 10.46
C LYS A 145 1.63 0.57 9.24
N LEU A 146 1.09 -0.27 8.34
CA LEU A 146 0.41 0.17 7.12
C LEU A 146 -0.80 1.06 7.40
N ILE A 147 -1.64 0.70 8.38
CA ILE A 147 -2.83 1.50 8.73
C ILE A 147 -2.48 2.90 9.27
N LYS A 148 -1.29 3.11 9.83
CA LYS A 148 -0.83 4.43 10.30
C LYS A 148 -0.56 5.40 9.14
N LYS A 149 -0.33 4.90 7.92
CA LYS A 149 -0.14 5.70 6.71
C LYS A 149 -1.46 6.20 6.10
N LEU A 150 -2.59 5.69 6.59
CA LEU A 150 -3.91 6.15 6.21
C LEU A 150 -4.31 7.34 7.10
N LYS A 151 -4.54 8.48 6.47
CA LYS A 151 -5.06 9.71 7.10
C LYS A 151 -6.46 9.95 6.56
N ILE A 152 -7.45 10.19 7.43
CA ILE A 152 -8.85 10.32 7.02
C ILE A 152 -9.39 11.61 7.64
N TYR A 153 -10.01 12.43 6.80
CA TYR A 153 -10.62 13.71 7.16
C TYR A 153 -12.08 13.76 6.73
N THR A 154 -12.90 14.40 7.53
CA THR A 154 -14.34 14.54 7.28
C THR A 154 -14.64 15.61 6.24
N GLY A 155 -13.85 16.69 6.22
CA GLY A 155 -13.99 17.78 5.24
C GLY A 155 -13.12 17.59 4.00
N SER A 156 -13.12 18.62 3.16
CA SER A 156 -12.27 18.74 1.98
C SER A 156 -10.82 19.07 2.33
N ASP A 157 -10.59 19.68 3.49
CA ASP A 157 -9.31 20.23 3.87
C ASP A 157 -8.47 19.23 4.64
N HIS A 158 -7.17 19.26 4.39
CA HIS A 158 -6.20 18.40 5.06
C HIS A 158 -4.89 19.15 5.35
N PRO A 159 -4.17 18.85 6.44
CA PRO A 159 -2.93 19.56 6.82
C PRO A 159 -1.67 19.09 6.04
N HIS A 160 -1.83 18.21 5.04
CA HIS A 160 -0.71 17.57 4.33
C HIS A 160 -0.33 18.26 3.02
N THR A 161 -0.51 19.58 2.90
CA THR A 161 -0.15 20.36 1.70
C THR A 161 1.35 20.37 1.43
N ALA A 162 2.15 20.39 2.49
CA ALA A 162 3.63 20.37 2.39
C ALA A 162 4.17 19.09 1.73
N GLN A 163 3.45 17.96 1.82
CA GLN A 163 3.82 16.69 1.20
C GLN A 163 3.43 16.60 -0.28
N ARG A 164 2.74 17.62 -0.83
CA ARG A 164 2.29 17.70 -2.23
C ARG A 164 1.62 16.40 -2.69
N PRO A 165 0.53 15.96 -2.05
CA PRO A 165 -0.10 14.72 -2.43
C PRO A 165 -0.71 14.79 -3.83
N GLU A 166 -0.50 13.75 -4.64
CA GLU A 166 -1.07 13.59 -5.97
C GLU A 166 -2.55 13.18 -5.86
N SER A 167 -3.43 13.75 -6.68
CA SER A 167 -4.83 13.29 -6.75
C SER A 167 -4.90 11.88 -7.35
N LEU A 168 -5.68 11.02 -6.73
CA LEU A 168 -5.88 9.67 -7.16
C LEU A 168 -7.29 9.52 -7.71
N GLU A 169 -7.40 9.41 -9.03
CA GLU A 169 -8.65 9.03 -9.70
C GLU A 169 -8.87 7.52 -9.52
N ASN A 170 -10.11 7.15 -9.14
CA ASN A 170 -10.51 5.77 -8.90
C ASN A 170 -11.22 5.15 -10.11
#